data_e6401deb06dad27f725fc5c102763cbf
#
_entry.id   e6401deb06dad27f725fc5c102763cbf
#
_cell.length_a   1.000
_cell.length_b   1.000
_cell.length_c   1.000
_cell.angle_alpha   90.00
_cell.angle_beta   90.00
_cell.angle_gamma   90.00
#
_symmetry.space_group_name_H-M   'P 1'
#
loop_
_entity.id
_entity.type
_entity.pdbx_description
1 polymer ?
#
loop_
_entity_poly.entity_id
_entity_poly.type
_entity_poly.pdbx_seq_one_letter_code
_entity_poly.pdbx_strand_id
1 'polypeptide(L)'
;AGPGEKIAGLMTLTVVRPDDLADRLLDRDKHPQWQGERTKMVYGFPSDEALWAKYADVRADGLRSDRGIKAATAFYKRHRKAMDAGAEIAWPERYNHDEASAIQHAMNLRLQDEAAFFAEYQNEPLPEVEADDDLLTADQIAAKLSGQKRGEVPIGCSHLTMFVDVQGKALFWMVAAWEDDFTGYVIDYGTEPDQQAAYFTLRDVRRTLGAAAPRAGVEGAIYAGLERLFERKLGREWKRDDGAAVRIDRCLIDANWGTSTNVVYQFCRQSPFASVLLPSHGRYVGASSIPFSEYKRKRGDRVGLNWRVPLVTGKRAVRHVVFDTNFWKSFVHARLAVPMGDPGSLALFGHKPETHRLLSEHLTAEYRVKTEGRGRTVDEWKLRVSGLDNHWLDCLVGSAVAASMQGAVLFGTDVKPSPRVRLRLSDAKRARTGF
;
A
#
# COMPACT_ATOMS: atom_id res chain seq x y z
N ALA A 1 8.93 48.98 27.76
CA ALA A 1 7.77 49.56 28.40
C ALA A 1 7.89 49.34 29.91
N GLY A 2 7.59 50.36 30.70
CA GLY A 2 7.65 50.27 32.15
C GLY A 2 6.42 49.58 32.76
N PRO A 3 6.46 49.23 34.07
CA PRO A 3 5.31 48.64 34.72
C PRO A 3 4.10 49.60 34.67
N GLY A 4 2.96 49.09 34.15
CA GLY A 4 1.72 49.87 34.02
C GLY A 4 1.50 50.57 32.69
N GLU A 5 2.44 50.50 31.73
CA GLU A 5 2.23 51.03 30.38
C GLU A 5 1.41 50.05 29.51
N LYS A 6 0.46 50.62 28.73
CA LYS A 6 -0.29 49.84 27.74
C LYS A 6 0.56 49.61 26.49
N ILE A 7 0.72 48.36 26.11
CA ILE A 7 1.48 47.95 24.92
C ILE A 7 0.52 47.28 23.94
N ALA A 8 0.60 47.64 22.65
CA ALA A 8 -0.01 46.90 21.58
C ALA A 8 1.04 45.90 21.04
N GLY A 9 0.70 44.65 21.01
CA GLY A 9 1.50 43.57 20.42
C GLY A 9 0.84 43.06 19.16
N LEU A 10 1.61 42.90 18.09
CA LEU A 10 1.19 42.18 16.86
C LEU A 10 2.01 40.90 16.75
N MET A 11 1.35 39.77 16.58
CA MET A 11 2.00 38.48 16.45
C MET A 11 1.42 37.77 15.21
N THR A 12 2.28 37.50 14.22
CA THR A 12 1.92 36.72 13.05
C THR A 12 2.35 35.27 13.29
N LEU A 13 1.39 34.35 13.34
CA LEU A 13 1.60 32.94 13.68
C LEU A 13 0.89 32.04 12.65
N THR A 14 1.39 30.82 12.52
CA THR A 14 0.73 29.73 11.82
C THR A 14 0.32 28.69 12.86
N VAL A 15 -0.90 28.14 12.73
CA VAL A 15 -1.37 27.06 13.58
C VAL A 15 -0.87 25.75 12.99
N VAL A 16 0.22 25.21 13.56
CA VAL A 16 0.90 24.01 13.04
C VAL A 16 0.31 22.74 13.64
N ARG A 17 -0.18 22.82 14.88
CA ARG A 17 -0.80 21.69 15.60
C ARG A 17 -2.03 22.16 16.37
N PRO A 18 -3.03 21.28 16.57
CA PRO A 18 -4.08 21.55 17.52
C PRO A 18 -3.49 21.87 18.91
N ASP A 19 -4.06 22.87 19.58
CA ASP A 19 -3.65 23.35 20.91
C ASP A 19 -2.20 23.87 21.01
N ASP A 20 -1.56 24.26 19.90
CA ASP A 20 -0.29 24.98 19.92
C ASP A 20 -0.46 26.42 20.44
N LEU A 21 0.63 27.18 20.54
CA LEU A 21 0.57 28.55 21.03
C LEU A 21 -0.36 29.44 20.19
N ALA A 22 -0.32 29.30 18.85
CA ALA A 22 -1.15 30.09 17.94
C ALA A 22 -2.63 29.75 18.14
N ASP A 23 -2.97 28.47 18.19
CA ASP A 23 -4.34 27.99 18.39
C ASP A 23 -4.91 28.45 19.75
N ARG A 24 -4.11 28.34 20.82
CA ARG A 24 -4.49 28.81 22.17
C ARG A 24 -4.70 30.30 22.22
N LEU A 25 -3.86 31.12 21.59
CA LEU A 25 -4.00 32.59 21.55
C LEU A 25 -5.25 33.06 20.77
N LEU A 26 -5.77 32.21 19.87
CA LEU A 26 -7.02 32.46 19.14
C LEU A 26 -8.27 32.16 19.98
N ASP A 27 -8.13 31.40 21.05
CA ASP A 27 -9.21 31.13 22.03
C ASP A 27 -9.45 32.37 22.89
N ARG A 28 -10.45 33.17 22.56
CA ARG A 28 -10.78 34.44 23.22
C ARG A 28 -11.32 34.23 24.64
N ASP A 29 -11.84 33.07 24.96
CA ASP A 29 -12.33 32.76 26.30
C ASP A 29 -11.16 32.56 27.28
N LYS A 30 -10.09 31.94 26.82
CA LYS A 30 -8.87 31.72 27.60
C LYS A 30 -7.91 32.91 27.55
N HIS A 31 -7.84 33.59 26.41
CA HIS A 31 -6.88 34.68 26.15
C HIS A 31 -7.56 35.95 25.62
N PRO A 32 -8.46 36.61 26.41
CA PRO A 32 -9.27 37.75 25.96
C PRO A 32 -8.45 38.98 25.57
N GLN A 33 -7.18 39.07 25.98
CA GLN A 33 -6.24 40.13 25.63
C GLN A 33 -5.76 40.03 24.16
N TRP A 34 -5.91 38.87 23.50
CA TRP A 34 -5.56 38.68 22.12
C TRP A 34 -6.82 38.68 21.24
N GLN A 35 -6.81 39.50 20.20
CA GLN A 35 -7.90 39.59 19.21
C GLN A 35 -7.45 39.10 17.83
N GLY A 36 -6.97 37.86 17.81
CA GLY A 36 -6.49 37.25 16.59
C GLY A 36 -7.62 36.82 15.65
N GLU A 37 -7.28 36.75 14.35
CA GLU A 37 -8.13 36.17 13.33
C GLU A 37 -7.41 35.00 12.65
N ARG A 38 -8.15 33.94 12.39
CA ARG A 38 -7.64 32.78 11.64
C ARG A 38 -8.02 32.95 10.18
N THR A 39 -7.02 33.13 9.32
CA THR A 39 -7.22 33.21 7.86
C THR A 39 -6.92 31.86 7.22
N LYS A 40 -7.65 31.55 6.15
CA LYS A 40 -7.51 30.31 5.37
C LYS A 40 -7.12 30.64 3.95
N MET A 41 -6.38 29.76 3.30
CA MET A 41 -6.13 29.87 1.87
C MET A 41 -7.39 29.59 1.04
N VAL A 42 -8.18 28.59 1.46
CA VAL A 42 -9.41 28.14 0.81
C VAL A 42 -10.56 28.17 1.80
N TYR A 43 -11.57 29.00 1.53
CA TYR A 43 -12.80 29.09 2.33
C TYR A 43 -13.89 28.13 1.86
N GLY A 44 -13.90 27.79 0.56
CA GLY A 44 -14.75 26.76 -0.04
C GLY A 44 -13.93 25.86 -0.95
N PHE A 45 -13.99 24.54 -0.76
CA PHE A 45 -13.34 23.59 -1.63
C PHE A 45 -14.17 23.29 -2.88
N PRO A 46 -13.52 22.94 -4.00
CA PRO A 46 -14.22 22.50 -5.20
C PRO A 46 -15.12 21.29 -4.94
N SER A 47 -16.31 21.28 -5.54
CA SER A 47 -17.32 20.24 -5.31
C SER A 47 -17.17 18.98 -6.16
N ASP A 48 -16.46 19.04 -7.31
CA ASP A 48 -16.28 17.89 -8.21
C ASP A 48 -15.04 17.08 -7.86
N GLU A 49 -15.16 16.24 -6.83
CA GLU A 49 -14.09 15.35 -6.37
C GLU A 49 -13.61 14.38 -7.46
N ALA A 50 -14.51 13.95 -8.36
CA ALA A 50 -14.17 12.98 -9.40
C ALA A 50 -13.23 13.56 -10.46
N LEU A 51 -13.42 14.82 -10.84
CA LEU A 51 -12.50 15.51 -11.74
C LEU A 51 -11.16 15.82 -11.08
N TRP A 52 -11.17 16.20 -9.80
CA TRP A 52 -9.94 16.41 -9.05
C TRP A 52 -9.14 15.13 -8.81
N ALA A 53 -9.79 13.98 -8.61
CA ALA A 53 -9.12 12.68 -8.56
C ALA A 53 -8.41 12.35 -9.89
N LYS A 54 -9.10 12.56 -11.02
CA LYS A 54 -8.47 12.40 -12.36
C LYS A 54 -7.30 13.37 -12.59
N TYR A 55 -7.44 14.62 -12.13
CA TYR A 55 -6.36 15.58 -12.17
C TYR A 55 -5.15 15.11 -11.37
N ALA A 56 -5.36 14.59 -10.18
CA ALA A 56 -4.31 14.03 -9.32
C ALA A 56 -3.54 12.90 -10.02
N ASP A 57 -4.25 11.98 -10.71
CA ASP A 57 -3.64 10.91 -11.49
C ASP A 57 -2.77 11.47 -12.63
N VAL A 58 -3.29 12.42 -13.42
CA VAL A 58 -2.54 13.06 -14.53
C VAL A 58 -1.33 13.81 -14.01
N ARG A 59 -1.46 14.50 -12.86
CA ARG A 59 -0.36 15.19 -12.20
C ARG A 59 0.73 14.23 -11.74
N ALA A 60 0.34 13.17 -11.07
CA ALA A 60 1.24 12.13 -10.59
C ALA A 60 2.02 11.46 -11.74
N ASP A 61 1.35 11.14 -12.86
CA ASP A 61 1.98 10.57 -14.05
C ASP A 61 2.98 11.54 -14.70
N GLY A 62 2.66 12.83 -14.72
CA GLY A 62 3.56 13.86 -15.21
C GLY A 62 4.82 13.99 -14.36
N LEU A 63 4.67 13.98 -13.04
CA LEU A 63 5.79 14.06 -12.09
C LEU A 63 6.66 12.80 -12.14
N ARG A 64 6.05 11.60 -12.19
CA ARG A 64 6.79 10.33 -12.29
C ARG A 64 7.64 10.23 -13.57
N SER A 65 7.20 10.90 -14.64
CA SER A 65 7.88 10.88 -15.94
C SER A 65 8.76 12.10 -16.21
N ASP A 66 9.10 12.89 -15.18
CA ASP A 66 9.88 14.13 -15.25
C ASP A 66 9.35 15.18 -16.24
N ARG A 67 8.06 15.10 -16.60
CA ARG A 67 7.38 16.05 -17.49
C ARG A 67 6.72 17.21 -16.77
N GLY A 68 6.79 17.23 -15.42
CA GLY A 68 6.16 18.24 -14.57
C GLY A 68 4.63 18.20 -14.66
N ILE A 69 3.99 19.33 -14.35
CA ILE A 69 2.51 19.39 -14.25
C ILE A 69 1.81 19.89 -15.53
N LYS A 70 2.52 20.06 -16.65
CA LYS A 70 1.96 20.62 -17.89
C LYS A 70 0.69 19.91 -18.37
N ALA A 71 0.67 18.58 -18.35
CA ALA A 71 -0.49 17.77 -18.76
C ALA A 71 -1.68 17.98 -17.80
N ALA A 72 -1.41 18.05 -16.50
CA ALA A 72 -2.42 18.31 -15.49
C ALA A 72 -3.00 19.72 -15.61
N THR A 73 -2.16 20.75 -15.85
CA THR A 73 -2.60 22.11 -16.11
C THR A 73 -3.46 22.21 -17.38
N ALA A 74 -3.10 21.46 -18.44
CA ALA A 74 -3.93 21.38 -19.65
C ALA A 74 -5.27 20.69 -19.39
N PHE A 75 -5.29 19.62 -18.60
CA PHE A 75 -6.52 18.97 -18.15
C PHE A 75 -7.40 19.92 -17.34
N TYR A 76 -6.82 20.61 -16.35
CA TYR A 76 -7.54 21.59 -15.52
C TYR A 76 -8.13 22.73 -16.39
N LYS A 77 -7.36 23.32 -17.30
CA LYS A 77 -7.85 24.38 -18.20
C LYS A 77 -9.06 23.92 -19.02
N ARG A 78 -9.08 22.67 -19.48
CA ARG A 78 -10.18 22.10 -20.27
C ARG A 78 -11.47 21.95 -19.44
N HIS A 79 -11.34 21.62 -18.16
CA HIS A 79 -12.46 21.33 -17.25
C HIS A 79 -12.67 22.41 -16.20
N ARG A 80 -12.02 23.58 -16.34
CA ARG A 80 -11.91 24.61 -15.31
C ARG A 80 -13.25 24.98 -14.66
N LYS A 81 -14.27 25.22 -15.46
CA LYS A 81 -15.59 25.65 -14.94
C LYS A 81 -16.20 24.63 -13.96
N ALA A 82 -16.08 23.35 -14.23
CA ALA A 82 -16.55 22.29 -13.36
C ALA A 82 -15.63 22.11 -12.15
N MET A 83 -14.31 22.17 -12.37
CA MET A 83 -13.32 21.98 -11.32
C MET A 83 -13.25 23.14 -10.32
N ASP A 84 -13.63 24.37 -10.73
CA ASP A 84 -13.69 25.55 -9.85
C ASP A 84 -15.05 25.67 -9.14
N ALA A 85 -16.05 24.87 -9.50
CA ALA A 85 -17.39 24.98 -8.94
C ALA A 85 -17.38 24.78 -7.42
N GLY A 86 -17.94 25.75 -6.68
CA GLY A 86 -17.97 25.74 -5.22
C GLY A 86 -16.69 26.22 -4.54
N ALA A 87 -15.63 26.51 -5.29
CA ALA A 87 -14.37 26.95 -4.72
C ALA A 87 -14.40 28.46 -4.36
N GLU A 88 -13.91 28.77 -3.15
CA GLU A 88 -13.71 30.13 -2.67
C GLU A 88 -12.29 30.25 -2.11
N ILE A 89 -11.48 31.15 -2.69
CA ILE A 89 -10.08 31.31 -2.35
C ILE A 89 -9.78 32.72 -1.84
N ALA A 90 -8.93 32.83 -0.84
CA ALA A 90 -8.61 34.10 -0.20
C ALA A 90 -7.83 35.06 -1.12
N TRP A 91 -6.94 34.53 -1.93
CA TRP A 91 -6.06 35.33 -2.78
C TRP A 91 -6.02 34.80 -4.21
N PRO A 92 -6.88 35.31 -5.13
CA PRO A 92 -7.03 34.78 -6.49
C PRO A 92 -5.78 34.92 -7.39
N GLU A 93 -4.88 35.86 -7.09
CA GLU A 93 -3.67 36.10 -7.86
C GLU A 93 -2.47 35.26 -7.42
N ARG A 94 -2.59 34.50 -6.32
CA ARG A 94 -1.49 33.70 -5.78
C ARG A 94 -1.44 32.33 -6.43
N TYR A 95 -0.63 32.18 -7.46
CA TYR A 95 -0.30 30.88 -8.09
C TYR A 95 1.03 30.95 -8.84
N ASN A 96 1.62 29.80 -9.13
CA ASN A 96 2.88 29.70 -9.84
C ASN A 96 2.71 29.87 -11.34
N HIS A 97 3.79 30.21 -12.04
CA HIS A 97 3.79 30.49 -13.50
C HIS A 97 3.39 29.29 -14.37
N ASP A 98 3.52 28.07 -13.88
CA ASP A 98 3.15 26.81 -14.55
C ASP A 98 1.71 26.35 -14.20
N GLU A 99 1.02 27.10 -13.36
CA GLU A 99 -0.37 26.88 -12.96
C GLU A 99 -1.30 27.87 -13.68
N ALA A 100 -2.59 27.67 -13.59
CA ALA A 100 -3.57 28.49 -14.29
C ALA A 100 -4.50 29.29 -13.36
N SER A 101 -4.49 29.02 -12.05
CA SER A 101 -5.27 29.74 -11.04
C SER A 101 -4.80 29.43 -9.63
N ALA A 102 -5.21 30.29 -8.69
CA ALA A 102 -4.98 30.06 -7.27
C ALA A 102 -5.71 28.82 -6.72
N ILE A 103 -6.85 28.43 -7.30
CA ILE A 103 -7.55 27.19 -6.96
C ILE A 103 -6.69 25.97 -7.34
N GLN A 104 -6.14 25.96 -8.56
CA GLN A 104 -5.22 24.90 -8.98
C GLN A 104 -4.00 24.85 -8.07
N HIS A 105 -3.44 26.01 -7.69
CA HIS A 105 -2.30 26.11 -6.78
C HIS A 105 -2.63 25.50 -5.41
N ALA A 106 -3.73 25.91 -4.79
CA ALA A 106 -4.16 25.38 -3.51
C ALA A 106 -4.35 23.85 -3.53
N MET A 107 -4.99 23.35 -4.58
CA MET A 107 -5.18 21.90 -4.75
C MET A 107 -3.87 21.16 -5.03
N ASN A 108 -2.91 21.77 -5.72
CA ASN A 108 -1.57 21.20 -5.90
C ASN A 108 -0.80 21.09 -4.58
N LEU A 109 -0.87 22.11 -3.72
CA LEU A 109 -0.29 22.08 -2.38
C LEU A 109 -0.94 20.98 -1.53
N ARG A 110 -2.28 20.88 -1.56
CA ARG A 110 -3.01 19.83 -0.86
C ARG A 110 -2.64 18.44 -1.36
N LEU A 111 -2.51 18.23 -2.66
CA LEU A 111 -2.10 16.95 -3.26
C LEU A 111 -0.62 16.62 -3.00
N GLN A 112 0.20 17.59 -2.72
CA GLN A 112 1.61 17.41 -2.40
C GLN A 112 1.79 16.91 -0.97
N ASP A 113 1.14 17.57 -0.01
CA ASP A 113 1.13 17.20 1.41
C ASP A 113 -0.12 17.78 2.07
N GLU A 114 -1.12 16.93 2.29
CA GLU A 114 -2.41 17.34 2.84
C GLU A 114 -2.28 17.84 4.28
N ALA A 115 -1.45 17.22 5.11
CA ALA A 115 -1.26 17.61 6.50
C ALA A 115 -0.58 18.98 6.60
N ALA A 116 0.49 19.18 5.84
CA ALA A 116 1.17 20.48 5.75
C ALA A 116 0.25 21.56 5.17
N PHE A 117 -0.57 21.24 4.15
CA PHE A 117 -1.54 22.17 3.59
C PHE A 117 -2.54 22.66 4.64
N PHE A 118 -3.14 21.76 5.40
CA PHE A 118 -4.10 22.12 6.43
C PHE A 118 -3.46 22.87 7.60
N ALA A 119 -2.22 22.56 7.98
CA ALA A 119 -1.50 23.29 8.99
C ALA A 119 -1.04 24.67 8.52
N GLU A 120 -0.27 24.74 7.43
CA GLU A 120 0.46 25.95 7.06
C GLU A 120 -0.37 26.94 6.23
N TYR A 121 -1.33 26.45 5.42
CA TYR A 121 -2.10 27.31 4.50
C TYR A 121 -3.56 27.47 4.93
N GLN A 122 -4.13 26.49 5.62
CA GLN A 122 -5.50 26.57 6.13
C GLN A 122 -5.55 27.05 7.59
N ASN A 123 -4.42 27.01 8.30
CA ASN A 123 -4.39 27.25 9.75
C ASN A 123 -5.41 26.39 10.53
N GLU A 124 -5.79 25.25 9.99
CA GLU A 124 -6.67 24.24 10.55
C GLU A 124 -5.95 22.89 10.49
N PRO A 125 -4.91 22.66 11.29
CA PRO A 125 -4.19 21.41 11.28
C PRO A 125 -5.17 20.25 11.48
N LEU A 126 -4.97 19.21 10.67
CA LEU A 126 -5.75 17.99 10.82
C LEU A 126 -5.55 17.48 12.24
N PRO A 127 -6.62 16.93 12.89
CA PRO A 127 -6.47 16.33 14.19
C PRO A 127 -5.28 15.37 14.15
N GLU A 128 -4.40 15.45 15.13
CA GLU A 128 -3.40 14.41 15.33
C GLU A 128 -4.21 13.12 15.52
N VAL A 129 -4.19 12.27 14.50
CA VAL A 129 -4.70 10.91 14.67
C VAL A 129 -3.78 10.34 15.73
N GLU A 130 -4.31 10.10 16.93
CA GLU A 130 -3.58 9.40 17.99
C GLU A 130 -2.94 8.20 17.30
N ALA A 131 -1.61 8.19 17.27
CA ALA A 131 -0.88 7.05 16.72
C ALA A 131 -1.44 5.85 17.47
N ASP A 132 -1.96 4.88 16.73
CA ASP A 132 -2.56 3.70 17.34
C ASP A 132 -1.47 3.06 18.21
N ASP A 133 -1.51 3.30 19.52
CA ASP A 133 -0.53 2.82 20.49
C ASP A 133 -0.37 1.30 20.48
N ASP A 134 -1.32 0.61 19.81
CA ASP A 134 -1.30 -0.84 19.62
C ASP A 134 -0.36 -1.31 18.48
N LEU A 135 0.17 -0.41 17.65
CA LEU A 135 1.09 -0.78 16.58
C LEU A 135 2.53 -0.88 17.09
N LEU A 136 3.22 -1.96 16.69
CA LEU A 136 4.62 -2.13 17.04
C LEU A 136 5.50 -1.08 16.36
N THR A 137 6.54 -0.63 17.08
CA THR A 137 7.60 0.21 16.53
C THR A 137 8.52 -0.58 15.60
N ALA A 138 9.32 0.10 14.78
CA ALA A 138 10.28 -0.53 13.90
C ALA A 138 11.31 -1.38 14.69
N ASP A 139 11.76 -0.91 15.84
CA ASP A 139 12.71 -1.65 16.70
C ASP A 139 12.07 -2.92 17.29
N GLN A 140 10.81 -2.84 17.71
CA GLN A 140 10.06 -4.02 18.19
C GLN A 140 9.86 -5.06 17.09
N ILE A 141 9.59 -4.65 15.85
CA ILE A 141 9.47 -5.55 14.70
C ILE A 141 10.84 -6.16 14.36
N ALA A 142 11.90 -5.36 14.30
CA ALA A 142 13.26 -5.84 14.04
C ALA A 142 13.73 -6.88 15.06
N ALA A 143 13.27 -6.79 16.30
CA ALA A 143 13.59 -7.73 17.38
C ALA A 143 12.85 -9.08 17.29
N LYS A 144 11.86 -9.24 16.38
CA LYS A 144 11.10 -10.48 16.23
C LYS A 144 11.85 -11.53 15.41
N LEU A 145 12.93 -12.06 15.93
CA LEU A 145 13.85 -12.95 15.24
C LEU A 145 13.57 -14.42 15.55
N SER A 146 13.39 -15.22 14.49
CA SER A 146 13.15 -16.67 14.60
C SER A 146 14.41 -17.48 14.94
N GLY A 147 15.60 -16.91 14.77
CA GLY A 147 16.85 -17.64 14.88
C GLY A 147 17.22 -18.49 13.67
N GLN A 148 16.34 -18.65 12.69
CA GLN A 148 16.60 -19.41 11.47
C GLN A 148 17.61 -18.68 10.54
N LYS A 149 18.36 -19.44 9.77
CA LYS A 149 19.24 -18.85 8.76
C LYS A 149 18.41 -18.25 7.62
N ARG A 150 18.95 -17.22 7.00
CA ARG A 150 18.36 -16.64 5.80
C ARG A 150 18.14 -17.70 4.71
N GLY A 151 16.92 -17.85 4.25
CA GLY A 151 16.55 -18.81 3.21
C GLY A 151 16.30 -20.24 3.72
N GLU A 152 16.30 -20.47 5.01
CA GLU A 152 15.92 -21.72 5.64
C GLU A 152 14.43 -21.70 5.99
N VAL A 153 13.72 -22.79 5.70
CA VAL A 153 12.27 -22.92 5.92
C VAL A 153 12.06 -23.73 7.20
N PRO A 154 11.31 -23.22 8.22
CA PRO A 154 11.01 -23.98 9.42
C PRO A 154 10.19 -25.23 9.12
N ILE A 155 10.42 -26.31 9.87
CA ILE A 155 9.82 -27.65 9.66
C ILE A 155 8.28 -27.64 9.71
N GLY A 156 7.68 -26.76 10.53
CA GLY A 156 6.23 -26.63 10.66
C GLY A 156 5.54 -25.99 9.44
N CYS A 157 6.32 -25.37 8.55
CA CYS A 157 5.75 -24.63 7.42
C CYS A 157 5.35 -25.57 6.28
N SER A 158 4.07 -25.48 5.90
CA SER A 158 3.46 -26.22 4.79
C SER A 158 3.32 -25.39 3.52
N HIS A 159 3.45 -24.05 3.61
CA HIS A 159 3.28 -23.13 2.50
C HIS A 159 4.47 -22.19 2.37
N LEU A 160 5.04 -22.10 1.15
CA LEU A 160 6.10 -21.17 0.83
C LEU A 160 5.59 -20.20 -0.25
N THR A 161 5.54 -18.91 0.10
CA THR A 161 4.96 -17.89 -0.77
C THR A 161 5.94 -16.76 -1.08
N MET A 162 5.73 -16.09 -2.20
CA MET A 162 6.52 -14.95 -2.62
C MET A 162 5.60 -13.83 -3.10
N PHE A 163 6.01 -12.60 -2.86
CA PHE A 163 5.41 -11.42 -3.47
C PHE A 163 6.48 -10.53 -4.07
N VAL A 164 6.12 -9.88 -5.19
CA VAL A 164 6.96 -8.89 -5.86
C VAL A 164 6.16 -7.60 -6.03
N ASP A 165 6.62 -6.54 -5.41
CA ASP A 165 6.17 -5.18 -5.65
C ASP A 165 6.99 -4.55 -6.77
N VAL A 166 6.30 -4.11 -7.83
CA VAL A 166 6.91 -3.61 -9.06
C VAL A 166 7.01 -2.10 -9.04
N GLN A 167 8.24 -1.60 -9.01
CA GLN A 167 8.53 -0.17 -9.11
C GLN A 167 9.38 0.13 -10.36
N GLY A 168 9.32 1.37 -10.86
CA GLY A 168 10.02 1.73 -12.10
C GLY A 168 11.55 1.61 -12.04
N LYS A 169 12.15 1.76 -10.85
CA LYS A 169 13.60 1.69 -10.65
C LYS A 169 14.08 0.34 -10.16
N ALA A 170 13.30 -0.36 -9.36
CA ALA A 170 13.66 -1.64 -8.73
C ALA A 170 12.42 -2.48 -8.46
N LEU A 171 12.57 -3.80 -8.35
CA LEU A 171 11.56 -4.70 -7.84
C LEU A 171 11.88 -4.97 -6.37
N PHE A 172 10.89 -4.81 -5.49
CA PHE A 172 10.99 -5.27 -4.11
C PHE A 172 10.35 -6.65 -4.02
N TRP A 173 10.96 -7.54 -3.29
CA TRP A 173 10.47 -8.91 -3.19
C TRP A 173 10.66 -9.48 -1.79
N MET A 174 9.79 -10.42 -1.43
CA MET A 174 9.84 -11.12 -0.16
C MET A 174 9.39 -12.57 -0.35
N VAL A 175 10.07 -13.48 0.37
CA VAL A 175 9.68 -14.90 0.50
C VAL A 175 9.34 -15.15 1.95
N ALA A 176 8.16 -15.69 2.19
CA ALA A 176 7.67 -16.04 3.51
C ALA A 176 7.19 -17.49 3.56
N ALA A 177 7.51 -18.17 4.64
CA ALA A 177 7.06 -19.52 4.95
C ALA A 177 5.94 -19.45 6.00
N TRP A 178 4.93 -20.30 5.87
CA TRP A 178 3.72 -20.25 6.68
C TRP A 178 3.31 -21.66 7.12
N GLU A 179 2.89 -21.75 8.37
CA GLU A 179 2.16 -22.89 8.89
C GLU A 179 0.66 -22.76 8.51
N ASP A 180 -0.12 -23.82 8.74
CA ASP A 180 -1.54 -23.84 8.36
C ASP A 180 -2.40 -22.84 9.14
N ASP A 181 -1.94 -22.38 10.30
CA ASP A 181 -2.60 -21.41 11.19
C ASP A 181 -2.13 -19.97 11.03
N PHE A 182 -1.39 -19.65 9.95
CA PHE A 182 -0.73 -18.37 9.71
C PHE A 182 0.40 -18.03 10.68
N THR A 183 0.97 -18.97 11.41
CA THR A 183 2.30 -18.78 11.97
C THR A 183 3.27 -18.59 10.80
N GLY A 184 3.96 -17.47 10.76
CA GLY A 184 4.70 -17.02 9.58
C GLY A 184 6.14 -16.65 9.87
N TYR A 185 6.98 -16.86 8.86
CA TYR A 185 8.41 -16.55 8.91
C TYR A 185 8.82 -15.85 7.63
N VAL A 186 9.26 -14.60 7.72
CA VAL A 186 9.97 -13.96 6.61
C VAL A 186 11.34 -14.60 6.52
N ILE A 187 11.57 -15.41 5.49
CA ILE A 187 12.82 -16.17 5.36
C ILE A 187 13.84 -15.52 4.42
N ASP A 188 13.36 -14.68 3.48
CA ASP A 188 14.24 -13.95 2.55
C ASP A 188 13.51 -12.73 1.98
N TYR A 189 14.22 -11.63 1.77
CA TYR A 189 13.70 -10.45 1.09
C TYR A 189 14.83 -9.62 0.48
N GLY A 190 14.51 -8.70 -0.40
CA GLY A 190 15.49 -7.83 -1.01
C GLY A 190 14.92 -7.05 -2.19
N THR A 191 15.82 -6.61 -3.07
CA THR A 191 15.49 -5.92 -4.31
C THR A 191 16.10 -6.60 -5.52
N GLU A 192 15.55 -6.34 -6.70
CA GLU A 192 16.17 -6.62 -7.99
C GLU A 192 16.24 -5.32 -8.80
N PRO A 193 17.41 -4.82 -9.16
CA PRO A 193 18.75 -5.29 -8.77
C PRO A 193 19.01 -5.17 -7.27
N ASP A 194 19.86 -6.08 -6.74
CA ASP A 194 20.34 -5.99 -5.36
C ASP A 194 21.14 -4.69 -5.17
N GLN A 195 20.73 -3.86 -4.20
CA GLN A 195 21.35 -2.57 -3.98
C GLN A 195 22.75 -2.65 -3.33
N GLN A 196 23.08 -3.79 -2.70
CA GLN A 196 24.33 -3.98 -1.96
C GLN A 196 24.57 -2.87 -0.92
N ALA A 197 23.51 -2.37 -0.32
CA ALA A 197 23.51 -1.34 0.71
C ALA A 197 22.57 -1.76 1.83
N ALA A 198 23.00 -1.52 3.07
CA ALA A 198 22.19 -1.82 4.24
C ALA A 198 20.98 -0.87 4.38
N TYR A 199 21.11 0.34 3.84
CA TYR A 199 20.08 1.38 3.88
C TYR A 199 20.00 2.13 2.53
N PHE A 200 18.80 2.28 2.01
CA PHE A 200 18.50 3.04 0.79
C PHE A 200 17.00 3.37 0.76
N THR A 201 16.61 4.32 -0.07
CA THR A 201 15.21 4.59 -0.41
C THR A 201 15.00 4.38 -1.90
N LEU A 202 13.76 4.18 -2.36
CA LEU A 202 13.45 4.08 -3.80
C LEU A 202 13.90 5.33 -4.56
N ARG A 203 13.91 6.48 -3.89
CA ARG A 203 14.40 7.73 -4.46
C ARG A 203 15.90 7.65 -4.78
N ASP A 204 16.68 7.06 -3.89
CA ASP A 204 18.15 7.07 -3.89
C ASP A 204 18.78 5.75 -4.35
N VAL A 205 17.98 4.82 -4.93
CA VAL A 205 18.52 3.57 -5.48
C VAL A 205 19.57 3.85 -6.54
N ARG A 206 20.74 3.27 -6.39
CA ARG A 206 21.87 3.43 -7.31
C ARG A 206 21.86 2.39 -8.43
N ARG A 207 21.42 1.18 -8.11
CA ARG A 207 21.31 0.07 -9.07
C ARG A 207 19.87 -0.02 -9.55
N THR A 208 19.62 0.43 -10.76
CA THR A 208 18.26 0.47 -11.34
C THR A 208 18.04 -0.62 -12.36
N LEU A 209 16.78 -1.00 -12.57
CA LEU A 209 16.38 -1.92 -13.64
C LEU A 209 16.83 -1.42 -15.02
N GLY A 210 16.70 -0.11 -15.27
CA GLY A 210 17.14 0.49 -16.53
C GLY A 210 18.65 0.41 -16.73
N ALA A 211 19.47 0.56 -15.68
CA ALA A 211 20.91 0.38 -15.76
C ALA A 211 21.31 -1.09 -15.98
N ALA A 212 20.54 -2.04 -15.42
CA ALA A 212 20.76 -3.47 -15.58
C ALA A 212 20.27 -4.03 -16.95
N ALA A 213 19.41 -3.29 -17.65
CA ALA A 213 18.91 -3.64 -18.98
C ALA A 213 18.93 -2.40 -19.91
N PRO A 214 20.11 -1.93 -20.33
CA PRO A 214 20.25 -0.75 -21.19
C PRO A 214 19.49 -0.92 -22.50
N ARG A 215 18.84 0.12 -22.97
CA ARG A 215 18.07 0.17 -24.23
C ARG A 215 16.77 -0.66 -24.25
N ALA A 216 16.39 -1.32 -23.16
CA ALA A 216 15.16 -2.12 -23.10
C ALA A 216 13.87 -1.28 -22.89
N GLY A 217 14.02 0.00 -22.57
CA GLY A 217 12.89 0.82 -22.10
C GLY A 217 12.42 0.38 -20.70
N VAL A 218 11.45 1.08 -20.13
CA VAL A 218 10.97 0.78 -18.76
C VAL A 218 10.33 -0.61 -18.70
N GLU A 219 9.45 -0.94 -19.63
CA GLU A 219 8.77 -2.23 -19.68
C GLU A 219 9.72 -3.41 -19.88
N GLY A 220 10.65 -3.28 -20.84
CA GLY A 220 11.66 -4.31 -21.06
C GLY A 220 12.63 -4.48 -19.89
N ALA A 221 12.97 -3.41 -19.19
CA ALA A 221 13.81 -3.47 -18.01
C ALA A 221 13.10 -4.17 -16.83
N ILE A 222 11.80 -3.93 -16.63
CA ILE A 222 10.97 -4.66 -15.66
C ILE A 222 10.89 -6.14 -16.03
N TYR A 223 10.61 -6.45 -17.30
CA TYR A 223 10.52 -7.84 -17.77
C TYR A 223 11.83 -8.59 -17.51
N ALA A 224 12.96 -8.05 -17.93
CA ALA A 224 14.28 -8.63 -17.69
C ALA A 224 14.64 -8.73 -16.18
N GLY A 225 14.17 -7.78 -15.37
CA GLY A 225 14.31 -7.84 -13.92
C GLY A 225 13.53 -9.00 -13.31
N LEU A 226 12.30 -9.21 -13.75
CA LEU A 226 11.47 -10.34 -13.31
C LEU A 226 12.10 -11.68 -13.73
N GLU A 227 12.62 -11.80 -14.95
CA GLU A 227 13.34 -13.01 -15.41
C GLU A 227 14.50 -13.34 -14.47
N ARG A 228 15.43 -12.40 -14.25
CA ARG A 228 16.59 -12.61 -13.38
C ARG A 228 16.18 -12.96 -11.95
N LEU A 229 15.16 -12.29 -11.42
CA LEU A 229 14.67 -12.54 -10.06
C LEU A 229 14.10 -13.96 -9.94
N PHE A 230 13.28 -14.38 -10.89
CA PHE A 230 12.60 -15.68 -10.81
C PHE A 230 13.49 -16.87 -11.14
N GLU A 231 14.46 -16.73 -12.02
CA GLU A 231 15.51 -17.74 -12.19
C GLU A 231 16.22 -18.03 -10.86
N ARG A 232 16.53 -16.99 -10.08
CA ARG A 232 17.20 -17.12 -8.77
C ARG A 232 16.31 -17.59 -7.64
N LYS A 233 15.00 -17.28 -7.65
CA LYS A 233 14.11 -17.53 -6.52
C LYS A 233 13.12 -18.65 -6.73
N LEU A 234 12.54 -18.78 -7.92
CA LEU A 234 11.64 -19.88 -8.28
C LEU A 234 12.38 -21.06 -8.93
N GLY A 235 13.50 -20.81 -9.60
CA GLY A 235 14.34 -21.84 -10.22
C GLY A 235 15.15 -22.68 -9.21
N ARG A 236 15.25 -22.22 -7.95
CA ARG A 236 15.99 -22.95 -6.91
C ARG A 236 15.08 -23.74 -5.98
N GLU A 237 15.65 -24.73 -5.32
CA GLU A 237 15.06 -25.39 -4.16
C GLU A 237 15.45 -24.63 -2.89
N TRP A 238 14.49 -24.53 -1.98
CA TRP A 238 14.68 -23.97 -0.64
C TRP A 238 14.85 -25.13 0.33
N LYS A 239 15.73 -24.99 1.28
CA LYS A 239 15.99 -26.06 2.27
C LYS A 239 15.15 -25.80 3.52
N ARG A 240 14.40 -26.82 3.91
CA ARG A 240 13.77 -26.89 5.20
C ARG A 240 14.79 -27.30 6.26
N ASP A 241 14.60 -26.95 7.51
CA ASP A 241 15.57 -27.21 8.59
C ASP A 241 15.76 -28.71 8.85
N ASP A 242 14.84 -29.60 8.43
CA ASP A 242 15.03 -31.05 8.41
C ASP A 242 15.81 -31.57 7.19
N GLY A 243 16.25 -30.68 6.30
CA GLY A 243 16.99 -31.01 5.09
C GLY A 243 16.12 -31.27 3.86
N ALA A 244 14.79 -31.30 3.98
CA ALA A 244 13.91 -31.48 2.84
C ALA A 244 13.98 -30.28 1.89
N ALA A 245 13.91 -30.57 0.57
CA ALA A 245 13.84 -29.55 -0.47
C ALA A 245 12.38 -29.15 -0.68
N VAL A 246 12.09 -27.83 -0.65
CA VAL A 246 10.77 -27.26 -0.90
C VAL A 246 10.86 -26.19 -1.98
N ARG A 247 9.73 -25.89 -2.63
CA ARG A 247 9.64 -24.87 -3.67
C ARG A 247 8.54 -23.88 -3.32
N ILE A 248 8.60 -22.69 -3.91
CA ILE A 248 7.56 -21.67 -3.75
C ILE A 248 6.26 -22.16 -4.39
N ASP A 249 5.19 -22.26 -3.58
CA ASP A 249 3.87 -22.74 -4.00
C ASP A 249 3.09 -21.70 -4.77
N ARG A 250 3.26 -20.42 -4.40
CA ARG A 250 2.56 -19.29 -5.00
C ARG A 250 3.40 -18.03 -4.95
N CYS A 251 3.49 -17.34 -6.09
CA CYS A 251 4.06 -16.02 -6.19
C CYS A 251 3.03 -15.05 -6.79
N LEU A 252 2.78 -13.94 -6.10
CA LEU A 252 1.97 -12.85 -6.60
C LEU A 252 2.87 -11.70 -7.03
N ILE A 253 2.51 -11.04 -8.13
CA ILE A 253 3.25 -9.90 -8.67
C ILE A 253 2.31 -8.71 -8.70
N ASP A 254 2.68 -7.58 -8.10
CA ASP A 254 1.88 -6.37 -8.19
C ASP A 254 1.71 -5.91 -9.64
N ALA A 255 0.45 -5.63 -10.00
CA ALA A 255 0.05 -5.18 -11.33
C ALA A 255 -0.77 -3.87 -11.28
N ASN A 256 -0.70 -3.13 -10.19
CA ASN A 256 -1.41 -1.86 -10.01
C ASN A 256 -0.68 -0.66 -10.65
N TRP A 257 0.55 -0.82 -11.06
CA TRP A 257 1.35 0.28 -11.58
C TRP A 257 1.09 0.53 -13.06
N GLY A 258 0.03 1.31 -13.37
CA GLY A 258 -0.31 1.96 -14.64
C GLY A 258 0.23 1.29 -15.92
N THR A 259 1.31 1.81 -16.47
CA THR A 259 1.94 1.33 -17.72
C THR A 259 2.54 -0.07 -17.61
N SER A 260 2.95 -0.52 -16.44
CA SER A 260 3.58 -1.83 -16.24
C SER A 260 2.60 -2.98 -16.04
N THR A 261 1.32 -2.72 -15.93
CA THR A 261 0.30 -3.78 -15.82
C THR A 261 0.41 -4.80 -16.95
N ASN A 262 0.55 -4.35 -18.18
CA ASN A 262 0.66 -5.23 -19.35
C ASN A 262 1.90 -6.11 -19.32
N VAL A 263 3.04 -5.59 -18.86
CA VAL A 263 4.31 -6.33 -18.74
C VAL A 263 4.17 -7.48 -17.74
N VAL A 264 3.58 -7.21 -16.56
CA VAL A 264 3.35 -8.24 -15.55
C VAL A 264 2.44 -9.36 -16.09
N TYR A 265 1.34 -9.00 -16.75
CA TYR A 265 0.45 -9.99 -17.38
C TYR A 265 1.13 -10.79 -18.47
N GLN A 266 1.93 -10.14 -19.31
CA GLN A 266 2.72 -10.80 -20.34
C GLN A 266 3.72 -11.77 -19.72
N PHE A 267 4.45 -11.33 -18.71
CA PHE A 267 5.43 -12.15 -18.01
C PHE A 267 4.78 -13.37 -17.33
N CYS A 268 3.68 -13.20 -16.60
CA CYS A 268 2.96 -14.31 -15.97
C CYS A 268 2.46 -15.35 -16.99
N ARG A 269 2.17 -14.95 -18.21
CA ARG A 269 1.73 -15.84 -19.27
C ARG A 269 2.88 -16.61 -19.95
N GLN A 270 4.03 -15.95 -20.11
CA GLN A 270 5.16 -16.47 -20.91
C GLN A 270 6.24 -17.15 -20.07
N SER A 271 6.28 -16.86 -18.77
CA SER A 271 7.27 -17.40 -17.85
C SER A 271 7.20 -18.93 -17.77
N PRO A 272 8.34 -19.63 -17.67
CA PRO A 272 8.38 -21.06 -17.34
C PRO A 272 7.75 -21.38 -15.99
N PHE A 273 7.59 -20.39 -15.12
CA PHE A 273 6.97 -20.51 -13.81
C PHE A 273 5.49 -20.11 -13.77
N ALA A 274 4.82 -20.00 -14.92
CA ALA A 274 3.44 -19.53 -15.04
C ALA A 274 2.42 -20.27 -14.15
N SER A 275 2.67 -21.52 -13.79
CA SER A 275 1.79 -22.32 -12.92
C SER A 275 1.70 -21.79 -11.48
N VAL A 276 2.76 -21.16 -10.99
CA VAL A 276 2.83 -20.60 -9.63
C VAL A 276 2.63 -19.08 -9.58
N LEU A 277 2.70 -18.40 -10.74
CA LEU A 277 2.59 -16.94 -10.86
C LEU A 277 1.15 -16.48 -11.01
N LEU A 278 0.79 -15.38 -10.37
CA LEU A 278 -0.44 -14.64 -10.62
C LEU A 278 -0.18 -13.13 -10.52
N PRO A 279 -0.68 -12.32 -11.49
CA PRO A 279 -0.80 -10.89 -11.29
C PRO A 279 -1.73 -10.61 -10.11
N SER A 280 -1.45 -9.54 -9.37
CA SER A 280 -2.24 -9.15 -8.20
C SER A 280 -2.64 -7.68 -8.25
N HIS A 281 -3.82 -7.38 -7.73
CA HIS A 281 -4.35 -6.04 -7.60
C HIS A 281 -4.80 -5.82 -6.16
N GLY A 282 -4.04 -5.06 -5.40
CA GLY A 282 -4.49 -4.50 -4.13
C GLY A 282 -5.59 -3.47 -4.37
N ARG A 283 -6.68 -3.56 -3.64
CA ARG A 283 -7.76 -2.57 -3.65
C ARG A 283 -7.91 -1.95 -2.27
N TYR A 284 -7.89 -0.63 -2.23
CA TYR A 284 -8.27 0.11 -1.04
C TYR A 284 -9.80 -0.02 -0.83
N VAL A 285 -10.20 -0.62 0.28
CA VAL A 285 -11.61 -0.79 0.66
C VAL A 285 -11.86 -0.03 1.95
N GLY A 286 -12.25 1.24 1.82
CA GLY A 286 -12.62 2.10 2.95
C GLY A 286 -14.04 1.83 3.47
N ALA A 287 -14.42 2.56 4.51
CA ALA A 287 -15.72 2.40 5.17
C ALA A 287 -16.92 2.59 4.24
N SER A 288 -16.83 3.54 3.30
CA SER A 288 -17.88 3.81 2.29
C SER A 288 -17.91 2.81 1.13
N SER A 289 -16.86 2.02 0.93
CA SER A 289 -16.73 1.05 -0.17
C SER A 289 -17.58 -0.21 0.07
N ILE A 290 -17.89 -0.95 -1.02
CA ILE A 290 -18.54 -2.27 -0.92
C ILE A 290 -17.49 -3.28 -0.42
N PRO A 291 -17.71 -3.99 0.71
CA PRO A 291 -16.77 -4.96 1.23
C PRO A 291 -16.70 -6.23 0.36
N PHE A 292 -15.60 -6.95 0.47
CA PHE A 292 -15.41 -8.22 -0.24
C PHE A 292 -16.44 -9.29 0.18
N SER A 293 -16.97 -9.24 1.39
CA SER A 293 -18.03 -10.14 1.87
C SER A 293 -19.35 -10.01 1.11
N GLU A 294 -19.64 -8.83 0.55
CA GLU A 294 -20.83 -8.57 -0.27
C GLU A 294 -20.64 -8.89 -1.76
N TYR A 295 -19.44 -9.38 -2.14
CA TYR A 295 -19.20 -9.73 -3.54
C TYR A 295 -20.07 -10.91 -3.99
N LYS A 296 -20.91 -10.69 -5.00
CA LYS A 296 -21.70 -11.74 -5.62
C LYS A 296 -20.81 -12.64 -6.50
N ARG A 297 -20.47 -13.83 -5.99
CA ARG A 297 -19.65 -14.80 -6.67
C ARG A 297 -20.28 -15.24 -7.99
N LYS A 298 -19.52 -15.14 -9.09
CA LYS A 298 -19.90 -15.67 -10.39
C LYS A 298 -19.38 -17.10 -10.55
N ARG A 299 -20.00 -17.87 -11.47
CA ARG A 299 -19.55 -19.23 -11.79
C ARG A 299 -18.09 -19.18 -12.32
N GLY A 300 -17.20 -19.94 -11.72
CA GLY A 300 -15.77 -19.98 -12.07
C GLY A 300 -14.87 -19.02 -11.27
N ASP A 301 -15.44 -18.12 -10.45
CA ASP A 301 -14.65 -17.31 -9.52
C ASP A 301 -14.15 -18.17 -8.36
N ARG A 302 -12.93 -17.88 -7.90
CA ARG A 302 -12.40 -18.37 -6.62
C ARG A 302 -12.46 -17.20 -5.62
N VAL A 303 -12.98 -17.44 -4.44
CA VAL A 303 -13.14 -16.43 -3.38
C VAL A 303 -12.58 -16.99 -2.08
N GLY A 304 -11.87 -16.21 -1.32
CA GLY A 304 -11.38 -16.53 0.01
C GLY A 304 -11.45 -15.33 0.96
N LEU A 305 -10.62 -15.34 1.98
CA LEU A 305 -10.59 -14.32 3.02
C LEU A 305 -10.15 -12.96 2.42
N ASN A 306 -11.12 -12.07 2.18
CA ASN A 306 -10.89 -10.76 1.57
C ASN A 306 -10.01 -10.76 0.31
N TRP A 307 -10.07 -11.84 -0.48
CA TRP A 307 -9.50 -11.93 -1.81
C TRP A 307 -10.41 -12.68 -2.77
N ARG A 308 -10.25 -12.44 -4.06
CA ARG A 308 -10.94 -13.16 -5.12
C ARG A 308 -10.06 -13.29 -6.37
N VAL A 309 -10.28 -14.36 -7.11
CA VAL A 309 -9.72 -14.60 -8.45
C VAL A 309 -10.90 -14.70 -9.41
N PRO A 310 -11.25 -13.64 -10.13
CA PRO A 310 -12.37 -13.67 -11.09
C PRO A 310 -12.06 -14.59 -12.26
N LEU A 311 -13.13 -15.14 -12.85
CA LEU A 311 -12.99 -15.83 -14.13
C LEU A 311 -12.76 -14.79 -15.24
N VAL A 312 -11.65 -14.93 -15.93
CA VAL A 312 -11.33 -14.11 -17.11
C VAL A 312 -11.47 -14.97 -18.36
N THR A 313 -12.19 -14.46 -19.35
CA THR A 313 -12.43 -15.15 -20.63
C THR A 313 -11.66 -14.48 -21.76
N GLY A 314 -11.24 -15.26 -22.76
CA GLY A 314 -10.51 -14.78 -23.94
C GLY A 314 -9.16 -15.48 -24.17
N LYS A 315 -8.67 -15.45 -25.41
CA LYS A 315 -7.42 -16.16 -25.82
C LYS A 315 -6.15 -15.69 -25.09
N ARG A 316 -6.14 -14.45 -24.57
CA ARG A 316 -5.00 -13.85 -23.83
C ARG A 316 -5.32 -13.64 -22.35
N ALA A 317 -6.40 -14.25 -21.88
CA ALA A 317 -6.85 -14.07 -20.51
C ALA A 317 -5.85 -14.68 -19.51
N VAL A 318 -5.38 -13.89 -18.57
CA VAL A 318 -4.61 -14.33 -17.40
C VAL A 318 -5.45 -14.08 -16.18
N ARG A 319 -5.66 -15.12 -15.37
CA ARG A 319 -6.32 -14.94 -14.07
C ARG A 319 -5.44 -14.06 -13.17
N HIS A 320 -6.07 -13.22 -12.38
CA HIS A 320 -5.41 -12.37 -11.40
C HIS A 320 -6.13 -12.43 -10.07
N VAL A 321 -5.42 -12.14 -8.99
CA VAL A 321 -6.03 -11.99 -7.67
C VAL A 321 -6.33 -10.52 -7.41
N VAL A 322 -7.48 -10.25 -6.79
CA VAL A 322 -7.85 -8.95 -6.23
C VAL A 322 -8.06 -9.14 -4.74
N PHE A 323 -7.46 -8.29 -3.91
CA PHE A 323 -7.55 -8.40 -2.45
C PHE A 323 -7.73 -7.03 -1.79
N ASP A 324 -8.29 -7.02 -0.58
CA ASP A 324 -8.48 -5.83 0.25
C ASP A 324 -7.18 -5.47 0.97
N THR A 325 -6.55 -4.36 0.58
CA THR A 325 -5.28 -3.92 1.17
C THR A 325 -5.42 -3.52 2.64
N ASN A 326 -6.50 -2.83 3.01
CA ASN A 326 -6.71 -2.38 4.39
C ASN A 326 -6.88 -3.58 5.34
N PHE A 327 -7.71 -4.55 4.96
CA PHE A 327 -7.87 -5.78 5.74
C PHE A 327 -6.54 -6.52 5.92
N TRP A 328 -5.80 -6.72 4.83
CA TRP A 328 -4.58 -7.52 4.89
C TRP A 328 -3.41 -6.80 5.57
N LYS A 329 -3.35 -5.45 5.53
CA LYS A 329 -2.42 -4.68 6.34
C LYS A 329 -2.72 -4.84 7.84
N SER A 330 -3.98 -4.68 8.24
CA SER A 330 -4.40 -4.95 9.64
C SER A 330 -4.10 -6.40 10.05
N PHE A 331 -4.31 -7.36 9.14
CA PHE A 331 -4.02 -8.76 9.39
C PHE A 331 -2.53 -9.01 9.69
N VAL A 332 -1.61 -8.53 8.86
CA VAL A 332 -0.16 -8.78 9.07
C VAL A 332 0.36 -8.03 10.29
N HIS A 333 -0.13 -6.83 10.58
CA HIS A 333 0.23 -6.13 11.82
C HIS A 333 -0.27 -6.85 13.06
N ALA A 334 -1.48 -7.42 13.03
CA ALA A 334 -1.98 -8.25 14.11
C ALA A 334 -1.11 -9.52 14.30
N ARG A 335 -0.58 -10.11 13.23
CA ARG A 335 0.36 -11.27 13.33
C ARG A 335 1.72 -10.84 13.90
N LEU A 336 2.21 -9.67 13.50
CA LEU A 336 3.42 -9.10 14.09
C LEU A 336 3.25 -8.82 15.59
N ALA A 337 2.07 -8.41 16.05
CA ALA A 337 1.79 -8.16 17.47
C ALA A 337 1.71 -9.44 18.32
N VAL A 338 1.41 -10.61 17.73
CA VAL A 338 1.37 -11.89 18.47
C VAL A 338 2.77 -12.18 19.05
N PRO A 339 2.86 -12.58 20.34
CA PRO A 339 4.11 -12.98 20.95
C PRO A 339 4.82 -14.10 20.18
N MET A 340 6.16 -14.06 20.17
CA MET A 340 6.97 -15.08 19.51
C MET A 340 6.74 -16.45 20.14
N GLY A 341 6.50 -17.46 19.28
CA GLY A 341 6.23 -18.84 19.69
C GLY A 341 4.75 -19.17 19.86
N ASP A 342 3.87 -18.17 19.88
CA ASP A 342 2.43 -18.40 19.89
C ASP A 342 1.90 -18.65 18.47
N PRO A 343 0.85 -19.48 18.32
CA PRO A 343 0.21 -19.75 17.04
C PRO A 343 -0.23 -18.46 16.32
N GLY A 344 0.08 -18.34 15.04
CA GLY A 344 -0.19 -17.16 14.24
C GLY A 344 0.77 -16.00 14.45
N SER A 345 1.89 -16.16 15.16
CA SER A 345 2.95 -15.16 15.26
C SER A 345 3.70 -15.00 13.93
N LEU A 346 4.28 -13.82 13.70
CA LEU A 346 5.10 -13.54 12.53
C LEU A 346 6.51 -13.12 12.94
N ALA A 347 7.51 -13.77 12.38
CA ALA A 347 8.91 -13.59 12.71
C ALA A 347 9.81 -13.34 11.50
N LEU A 348 10.99 -12.80 11.74
CA LEU A 348 12.04 -12.52 10.76
C LEU A 348 13.20 -13.52 10.94
N PHE A 349 13.91 -13.82 9.87
CA PHE A 349 15.12 -14.70 9.95
C PHE A 349 16.28 -14.06 10.72
N GLY A 350 17.23 -14.88 11.15
CA GLY A 350 18.51 -14.42 11.70
C GLY A 350 18.50 -14.13 13.20
N HIS A 351 19.58 -13.52 13.66
CA HIS A 351 19.83 -13.25 15.09
C HIS A 351 20.18 -11.78 15.39
N LYS A 352 20.17 -10.91 14.37
CA LYS A 352 20.61 -9.51 14.48
C LYS A 352 19.52 -8.55 14.05
N PRO A 353 18.89 -7.80 14.97
CA PRO A 353 17.84 -6.84 14.64
C PRO A 353 18.28 -5.79 13.60
N GLU A 354 19.54 -5.39 13.62
CA GLU A 354 20.07 -4.36 12.72
C GLU A 354 19.99 -4.76 11.25
N THR A 355 19.98 -6.06 10.95
CA THR A 355 19.78 -6.60 9.59
C THR A 355 18.42 -6.19 9.02
N HIS A 356 17.43 -6.03 9.88
CA HIS A 356 16.03 -5.78 9.50
C HIS A 356 15.58 -4.34 9.71
N ARG A 357 16.49 -3.40 10.03
CA ARG A 357 16.15 -2.02 10.29
C ARG A 357 15.32 -1.39 9.15
N LEU A 358 15.84 -1.43 7.92
CA LEU A 358 15.15 -0.86 6.76
C LEU A 358 13.83 -1.58 6.45
N LEU A 359 13.79 -2.92 6.57
CA LEU A 359 12.55 -3.68 6.44
C LEU A 359 11.52 -3.19 7.46
N SER A 360 11.90 -3.07 8.72
CA SER A 360 10.99 -2.66 9.81
C SER A 360 10.48 -1.23 9.63
N GLU A 361 11.31 -0.33 9.10
CA GLU A 361 10.89 1.02 8.72
C GLU A 361 9.83 0.98 7.61
N HIS A 362 9.96 0.12 6.59
CA HIS A 362 8.92 -0.09 5.58
C HIS A 362 7.63 -0.69 6.17
N LEU A 363 7.74 -1.61 7.13
CA LEU A 363 6.57 -2.21 7.79
C LEU A 363 5.81 -1.22 8.69
N THR A 364 6.49 -0.18 9.19
CA THR A 364 5.90 0.86 10.04
C THR A 364 5.67 2.20 9.31
N ALA A 365 5.90 2.25 8.00
CA ALA A 365 5.73 3.47 7.20
C ALA A 365 4.29 3.96 7.15
N GLU A 366 3.33 3.09 7.45
CA GLU A 366 1.91 3.42 7.49
C GLU A 366 1.35 3.35 8.92
N TYR A 367 0.23 3.99 9.12
CA TYR A 367 -0.56 3.93 10.35
C TYR A 367 -2.03 3.67 10.04
N ARG A 368 -2.73 3.17 11.03
CA ARG A 368 -4.13 2.77 10.94
C ARG A 368 -5.04 3.89 11.43
N VAL A 369 -6.08 4.19 10.67
CA VAL A 369 -7.17 5.11 11.03
C VAL A 369 -8.46 4.32 11.04
N LYS A 370 -9.18 4.34 12.17
CA LYS A 370 -10.51 3.76 12.25
C LYS A 370 -11.52 4.71 11.62
N THR A 371 -12.19 4.26 10.57
CA THR A 371 -13.16 5.06 9.80
C THR A 371 -14.51 4.36 9.83
N GLU A 372 -15.56 5.14 10.05
CA GLU A 372 -16.93 4.65 10.06
C GLU A 372 -17.68 5.00 8.77
N GLY A 373 -18.44 4.04 8.25
CA GLY A 373 -19.29 4.26 7.07
C GLY A 373 -20.13 3.03 6.75
N ARG A 374 -21.31 3.22 6.18
CA ARG A 374 -22.25 2.15 5.82
C ARG A 374 -22.57 1.20 7.00
N GLY A 375 -22.57 1.72 8.24
CA GLY A 375 -22.85 0.93 9.43
C GLY A 375 -21.73 -0.03 9.84
N ARG A 376 -20.48 0.19 9.39
CA ARG A 376 -19.31 -0.60 9.76
C ARG A 376 -18.12 0.30 10.07
N THR A 377 -17.27 -0.13 10.97
CA THR A 377 -15.97 0.45 11.25
C THR A 377 -14.90 -0.36 10.54
N VAL A 378 -14.02 0.28 9.81
CA VAL A 378 -12.89 -0.36 9.12
C VAL A 378 -11.60 0.38 9.43
N ASP A 379 -10.50 -0.37 9.40
CA ASP A 379 -9.17 0.21 9.45
C ASP A 379 -8.79 0.71 8.06
N GLU A 380 -8.41 1.98 7.94
CA GLU A 380 -7.86 2.57 6.73
C GLU A 380 -6.40 2.90 6.95
N TRP A 381 -5.52 2.35 6.10
CA TRP A 381 -4.07 2.54 6.24
C TRP A 381 -3.59 3.70 5.40
N LYS A 382 -2.78 4.57 6.00
CA LYS A 382 -2.24 5.79 5.40
C LYS A 382 -0.75 5.91 5.70
N LEU A 383 0.03 6.45 4.76
CA LEU A 383 1.44 6.77 5.01
C LEU A 383 1.57 7.79 6.14
N ARG A 384 2.52 7.60 7.06
CA ARG A 384 2.83 8.54 8.15
C ARG A 384 3.36 9.85 7.62
N VAL A 385 4.21 9.79 6.61
CA VAL A 385 4.79 10.94 5.91
C VAL A 385 4.79 10.65 4.42
N SER A 386 4.44 11.65 3.62
CA SER A 386 4.48 11.52 2.16
C SER A 386 5.89 11.19 1.67
N GLY A 387 5.99 10.17 0.82
CA GLY A 387 7.27 9.75 0.23
C GLY A 387 8.06 8.73 1.05
N LEU A 388 7.52 8.20 2.15
CA LEU A 388 8.08 7.03 2.80
C LEU A 388 7.88 5.78 1.93
N ASP A 389 8.90 4.93 1.90
CA ASP A 389 8.82 3.63 1.23
C ASP A 389 8.10 2.61 2.12
N ASN A 390 7.09 1.91 1.56
CA ASN A 390 6.32 0.84 2.21
C ASN A 390 6.36 -0.48 1.44
N HIS A 391 7.21 -0.58 0.43
CA HIS A 391 7.23 -1.68 -0.55
C HIS A 391 7.31 -3.07 0.07
N TRP A 392 8.08 -3.25 1.15
CA TRP A 392 8.14 -4.55 1.83
C TRP A 392 6.94 -4.82 2.73
N LEU A 393 6.19 -3.80 3.18
CA LEU A 393 4.87 -4.01 3.77
C LEU A 393 3.92 -4.63 2.74
N ASP A 394 3.88 -4.06 1.53
CA ASP A 394 3.06 -4.59 0.44
C ASP A 394 3.50 -6.01 0.04
N CYS A 395 4.82 -6.30 0.06
CA CYS A 395 5.34 -7.65 -0.15
C CYS A 395 4.88 -8.64 0.94
N LEU A 396 4.90 -8.25 2.21
CA LEU A 396 4.44 -9.09 3.32
C LEU A 396 2.94 -9.35 3.23
N VAL A 397 2.17 -8.31 2.96
CA VAL A 397 0.72 -8.39 2.73
C VAL A 397 0.38 -9.36 1.59
N GLY A 398 1.03 -9.20 0.44
CA GLY A 398 0.80 -10.08 -0.71
C GLY A 398 1.23 -11.52 -0.47
N SER A 399 2.31 -11.75 0.32
CA SER A 399 2.73 -13.09 0.73
C SER A 399 1.71 -13.77 1.64
N ALA A 400 1.08 -13.02 2.57
CA ALA A 400 0.01 -13.53 3.42
C ALA A 400 -1.26 -13.86 2.61
N VAL A 401 -1.62 -13.01 1.63
CA VAL A 401 -2.70 -13.31 0.67
C VAL A 401 -2.42 -14.61 -0.07
N ALA A 402 -1.19 -14.80 -0.55
CA ALA A 402 -0.78 -16.03 -1.24
C ALA A 402 -0.89 -17.25 -0.34
N ALA A 403 -0.52 -17.16 0.94
CA ALA A 403 -0.69 -18.23 1.93
C ALA A 403 -2.16 -18.60 2.14
N SER A 404 -3.05 -17.60 2.28
CA SER A 404 -4.50 -17.82 2.33
C SER A 404 -5.03 -18.55 1.08
N MET A 405 -4.47 -18.22 -0.10
CA MET A 405 -4.84 -18.89 -1.35
C MET A 405 -4.40 -20.36 -1.40
N GLN A 406 -3.36 -20.73 -0.65
CA GLN A 406 -2.85 -22.10 -0.54
C GLN A 406 -3.56 -22.89 0.58
N GLY A 407 -4.27 -22.24 1.48
CA GLY A 407 -5.08 -22.93 2.48
C GLY A 407 -4.78 -22.59 3.93
N ALA A 408 -3.84 -21.67 4.19
CA ALA A 408 -3.64 -21.19 5.55
C ALA A 408 -4.91 -20.51 6.09
N VAL A 409 -5.32 -20.86 7.31
CA VAL A 409 -6.58 -20.41 7.95
C VAL A 409 -6.32 -20.11 9.42
N LEU A 410 -6.72 -18.93 9.88
CA LEU A 410 -6.68 -18.62 11.31
C LEU A 410 -7.65 -19.49 12.11
N PHE A 411 -7.21 -20.00 13.26
CA PHE A 411 -8.09 -20.63 14.23
C PHE A 411 -9.24 -19.69 14.63
N GLY A 412 -10.47 -20.23 14.63
CA GLY A 412 -11.68 -19.46 14.99
C GLY A 412 -12.28 -18.64 13.86
N THR A 413 -11.65 -18.53 12.70
CA THR A 413 -12.30 -18.02 11.50
C THR A 413 -12.94 -19.20 10.74
N ASP A 414 -14.13 -19.61 11.16
CA ASP A 414 -14.93 -20.63 10.46
C ASP A 414 -15.34 -20.13 9.07
N VAL A 415 -14.46 -20.21 8.13
CA VAL A 415 -14.83 -20.34 6.73
C VAL A 415 -15.33 -21.78 6.59
N LYS A 416 -16.62 -22.03 6.83
CA LYS A 416 -17.23 -23.32 6.51
C LYS A 416 -16.86 -23.63 5.06
N PRO A 417 -16.03 -24.65 4.78
CA PRO A 417 -15.74 -25.02 3.41
C PRO A 417 -17.09 -25.34 2.76
N SER A 418 -17.39 -24.68 1.66
CA SER A 418 -18.58 -25.04 0.86
C SER A 418 -18.54 -26.54 0.66
N PRO A 419 -19.60 -27.27 1.01
CA PRO A 419 -19.62 -28.72 0.89
C PRO A 419 -19.23 -29.06 -0.55
N ARG A 420 -18.15 -29.83 -0.71
CA ARG A 420 -17.76 -30.36 -2.02
C ARG A 420 -18.91 -31.24 -2.47
N VAL A 421 -19.79 -30.69 -3.32
CA VAL A 421 -20.80 -31.49 -3.99
C VAL A 421 -20.02 -32.49 -4.87
N ARG A 422 -19.85 -33.71 -4.37
CA ARG A 422 -19.39 -34.82 -5.18
C ARG A 422 -20.46 -35.06 -6.23
N LEU A 423 -20.31 -34.46 -7.40
CA LEU A 423 -21.09 -34.82 -8.57
C LEU A 423 -20.81 -36.31 -8.84
N ARG A 424 -21.78 -37.17 -8.57
CA ARG A 424 -21.69 -38.55 -9.02
C ARG A 424 -21.69 -38.55 -10.54
N LEU A 425 -20.86 -39.38 -11.16
CA LEU A 425 -20.82 -39.54 -12.62
C LEU A 425 -22.20 -39.82 -13.24
N SER A 426 -23.13 -40.42 -12.46
CA SER A 426 -24.54 -40.59 -12.79
C SER A 426 -25.29 -39.27 -13.01
N ASP A 427 -24.99 -38.23 -12.21
CA ASP A 427 -25.67 -36.94 -12.30
C ASP A 427 -25.15 -36.10 -13.47
N ALA A 428 -23.87 -36.26 -13.82
CA ALA A 428 -23.28 -35.68 -15.01
C ALA A 428 -23.83 -36.33 -16.32
N LYS A 429 -24.16 -37.60 -16.29
CA LYS A 429 -24.83 -38.29 -17.41
C LYS A 429 -26.26 -37.82 -17.59
N ARG A 430 -27.06 -37.67 -16.53
CA ARG A 430 -28.44 -37.18 -16.61
C ARG A 430 -28.55 -35.78 -17.15
N ALA A 431 -27.60 -34.89 -16.80
CA ALA A 431 -27.54 -33.52 -17.34
C ALA A 431 -27.21 -33.45 -18.85
N ARG A 432 -26.64 -34.54 -19.42
CA ARG A 432 -26.32 -34.63 -20.85
C ARG A 432 -27.41 -35.27 -21.72
N THR A 433 -28.31 -36.04 -21.14
CA THR A 433 -29.32 -36.81 -21.85
C THR A 433 -30.73 -36.19 -21.84
N GLY A 434 -30.90 -34.99 -21.26
CA GLY A 434 -32.13 -34.18 -21.45
C GLY A 434 -33.45 -34.93 -21.23
N PHE A 435 -33.53 -35.74 -20.17
CA PHE A 435 -34.78 -36.31 -19.65
C PHE A 435 -34.71 -36.35 -18.12
#